data_f411766e19c24f90f77d3785ca810717
#
_entry.id   f411766e19c24f90f77d3785ca810717
#
_cell.length_a   1.000
_cell.length_b   1.000
_cell.length_c   1.000
_cell.angle_alpha   90.00
_cell.angle_beta   90.00
_cell.angle_gamma   90.00
#
_symmetry.space_group_name_H-M   'P 1'
#
loop_
_entity.id
_entity.type
_entity.pdbx_description
1 polymer ?
#
loop_
_entity_poly.entity_id
_entity_poly.type
_entity_poly.pdbx_seq_one_letter_code
_entity_poly.pdbx_strand_id
1 'polypeptide(L)'
;MRTVSWDQSNTFALGDMHLFTVGVAALGENSIRSPTTSLATRYTQKGGKELNLSGYLQDEISIWDGKLTVVPGVRYDYWRSKGYLQDTNDRVNPDKQDFASASNVRFSPKLGVRVDPWDNLVVFRSNYGEAFRAPTLNDLFGGSIIGSSRYKSNPDLKPELSKTWDVGVDVNPTDRLTLNVTGYKTWAEDYIANIPKGKEDGYNIKIKENIDKVTITGIEANIHYQYNEYLKLFAEGTALRPEIRSGANQGNHLHNVPTRKASLGFTFSHPDWFTLQASATWLGRIWQDQTDNGDIAEGNFWLGEFKLSKRFDYERYWLEPFIEMQGITTKDEIRYTNGSRVPINMFSLVGWPGSKNCNGSPSIT
;
A
#
# COMPACT_ATOMS: atom_id res chain seq x y z
N MET A 1 2.09 2.08 -21.58
CA MET A 1 2.53 1.04 -20.64
C MET A 1 1.84 -0.26 -21.00
N ARG A 2 2.56 -1.35 -21.09
CA ARG A 2 2.03 -2.71 -21.33
C ARG A 2 2.64 -3.63 -20.27
N THR A 3 1.80 -4.30 -19.52
CA THR A 3 2.19 -5.25 -18.48
C THR A 3 1.62 -6.62 -18.83
N VAL A 4 2.42 -7.65 -18.69
CA VAL A 4 2.01 -9.06 -18.80
C VAL A 4 2.45 -9.74 -17.53
N SER A 5 1.52 -10.40 -16.85
CA SER A 5 1.79 -11.15 -15.62
C SER A 5 1.25 -12.58 -15.75
N TRP A 6 1.97 -13.49 -15.15
CA TRP A 6 1.56 -14.86 -14.97
C TRP A 6 1.92 -15.31 -13.57
N ASP A 7 1.00 -15.98 -12.90
CA ASP A 7 1.18 -16.52 -11.56
C ASP A 7 0.53 -17.90 -11.51
N GLN A 8 1.22 -18.85 -10.92
CA GLN A 8 0.74 -20.21 -10.73
C GLN A 8 1.16 -20.68 -9.33
N SER A 9 0.17 -21.10 -8.55
CA SER A 9 0.41 -21.71 -7.24
C SER A 9 -0.36 -23.02 -7.09
N ASN A 10 0.22 -23.94 -6.34
CA ASN A 10 -0.38 -25.20 -5.97
C ASN A 10 -0.21 -25.42 -4.48
N THR A 11 -1.28 -25.88 -3.83
CA THR A 11 -1.28 -26.25 -2.42
C THR A 11 -1.65 -27.72 -2.30
N PHE A 12 -0.88 -28.48 -1.49
CA PHE A 12 -1.12 -29.88 -1.27
C PHE A 12 -0.80 -30.26 0.18
N ALA A 13 -1.64 -31.12 0.73
CA ALA A 13 -1.46 -31.65 2.08
C ALA A 13 -0.50 -32.85 2.05
N LEU A 14 0.35 -32.97 3.08
CA LEU A 14 1.20 -34.11 3.32
C LEU A 14 0.95 -34.62 4.76
N GLY A 15 0.15 -35.64 4.87
CA GLY A 15 -0.41 -36.09 6.15
C GLY A 15 -1.38 -35.04 6.73
N ASP A 16 -1.58 -35.11 8.05
CA ASP A 16 -2.53 -34.22 8.75
C ASP A 16 -1.88 -32.92 9.30
N MET A 17 -0.53 -32.86 9.23
CA MET A 17 0.23 -31.78 9.88
C MET A 17 0.75 -30.74 8.89
N HIS A 18 0.96 -31.07 7.61
CA HIS A 18 1.65 -30.23 6.66
C HIS A 18 0.79 -29.82 5.50
N LEU A 19 0.76 -28.52 5.21
CA LEU A 19 0.10 -27.96 4.04
C LEU A 19 1.13 -27.13 3.24
N PHE A 20 1.72 -27.76 2.22
CA PHE A 20 2.71 -27.13 1.36
C PHE A 20 2.05 -26.26 0.31
N THR A 21 2.60 -25.05 0.12
CA THR A 21 2.26 -24.19 -1.00
C THR A 21 3.53 -23.86 -1.80
N VAL A 22 3.49 -24.16 -3.09
CA VAL A 22 4.58 -23.86 -4.03
C VAL A 22 4.03 -22.97 -5.13
N GLY A 23 4.74 -21.92 -5.48
CA GLY A 23 4.31 -21.04 -6.56
C GLY A 23 5.47 -20.46 -7.34
N VAL A 24 5.16 -20.06 -8.57
CA VAL A 24 6.07 -19.37 -9.48
C VAL A 24 5.30 -18.21 -10.14
N ALA A 25 5.97 -17.08 -10.35
CA ALA A 25 5.36 -15.95 -11.03
C ALA A 25 6.34 -15.26 -11.98
N ALA A 26 5.81 -14.69 -13.04
CA ALA A 26 6.55 -13.89 -14.01
C ALA A 26 5.79 -12.59 -14.28
N LEU A 27 6.51 -11.47 -14.26
CA LEU A 27 5.99 -10.16 -14.60
C LEU A 27 6.91 -9.51 -15.62
N GLY A 28 6.36 -9.15 -16.78
CA GLY A 28 7.04 -8.36 -17.81
C GLY A 28 6.36 -7.01 -17.95
N GLU A 29 7.13 -5.94 -17.84
CA GLU A 29 6.64 -4.58 -18.06
C GLU A 29 7.40 -3.91 -19.20
N ASN A 30 6.65 -3.20 -20.05
CA ASN A 30 7.21 -2.31 -21.07
C ASN A 30 6.52 -0.97 -20.95
N SER A 31 7.27 0.05 -20.57
CA SER A 31 6.77 1.41 -20.38
C SER A 31 7.43 2.35 -21.37
N ILE A 32 6.60 3.10 -22.10
CA ILE A 32 7.04 4.19 -22.98
C ILE A 32 6.24 5.40 -22.57
N ARG A 33 6.89 6.47 -22.17
CA ARG A 33 6.26 7.77 -21.88
C ARG A 33 6.74 8.79 -22.89
N SER A 34 5.79 9.36 -23.63
CA SER A 34 6.00 10.58 -24.42
C SER A 34 5.51 11.77 -23.60
N PRO A 35 6.21 12.89 -23.57
CA PRO A 35 5.73 14.10 -22.90
C PRO A 35 4.47 14.61 -23.63
N THR A 36 3.43 14.90 -22.85
CA THR A 36 2.12 15.34 -23.36
C THR A 36 1.91 16.86 -23.30
N THR A 37 2.96 17.66 -23.11
CA THR A 37 2.78 19.12 -22.93
C THR A 37 3.20 19.90 -24.17
N SER A 38 2.25 20.62 -24.72
CA SER A 38 2.35 21.52 -25.87
C SER A 38 3.22 22.77 -25.66
N LEU A 39 3.84 22.94 -24.50
CA LEU A 39 4.68 24.10 -24.14
C LEU A 39 6.15 23.77 -23.94
N ALA A 40 6.55 22.50 -24.00
CA ALA A 40 7.96 22.13 -23.86
C ALA A 40 8.60 22.07 -25.27
N THR A 41 9.55 22.94 -25.52
CA THR A 41 10.38 22.94 -26.74
C THR A 41 11.32 21.73 -26.82
N ARG A 42 11.30 20.84 -25.86
CA ARG A 42 12.06 19.59 -25.80
C ARG A 42 11.16 18.38 -25.58
N TYR A 43 11.09 17.54 -26.59
CA TYR A 43 10.41 16.25 -26.50
C TYR A 43 11.41 15.19 -26.08
N THR A 44 11.33 14.73 -24.84
CA THR A 44 12.14 13.61 -24.38
C THR A 44 11.25 12.39 -24.20
N GLN A 45 11.44 11.39 -25.05
CA GLN A 45 10.78 10.10 -24.87
C GLN A 45 11.61 9.24 -23.91
N LYS A 46 10.93 8.63 -22.95
CA LYS A 46 11.51 7.71 -21.98
C LYS A 46 10.88 6.36 -22.13
N GLY A 47 11.67 5.33 -22.05
CA GLY A 47 11.18 3.98 -22.12
C GLY A 47 12.03 3.03 -21.30
N GLY A 48 11.42 1.90 -20.93
CA GLY A 48 12.10 0.85 -20.22
C GLY A 48 11.36 -0.46 -20.29
N LYS A 49 12.10 -1.54 -20.06
CA LYS A 49 11.59 -2.90 -19.94
C LYS A 49 12.03 -3.46 -18.60
N GLU A 50 11.12 -4.16 -17.96
CA GLU A 50 11.38 -4.84 -16.70
C GLU A 50 10.91 -6.28 -16.81
N LEU A 51 11.67 -7.18 -16.21
CA LEU A 51 11.34 -8.59 -16.06
C LEU A 51 11.55 -8.97 -14.59
N ASN A 52 10.51 -9.49 -13.98
CA ASN A 52 10.54 -10.07 -12.64
C ASN A 52 10.15 -11.55 -12.76
N LEU A 53 11.00 -12.43 -12.24
CA LEU A 53 10.73 -13.86 -12.10
C LEU A 53 10.83 -14.21 -10.63
N SER A 54 9.90 -15.00 -10.14
CA SER A 54 9.90 -15.40 -8.74
C SER A 54 9.40 -16.82 -8.54
N GLY A 55 9.91 -17.45 -7.49
CA GLY A 55 9.43 -18.74 -7.01
C GLY A 55 9.37 -18.74 -5.49
N TYR A 56 8.40 -19.42 -4.90
CA TYR A 56 8.27 -19.51 -3.47
C TYR A 56 7.81 -20.89 -3.00
N LEU A 57 8.22 -21.20 -1.78
CA LEU A 57 7.80 -22.39 -1.05
C LEU A 57 7.41 -21.98 0.37
N GLN A 58 6.31 -22.53 0.84
CA GLN A 58 5.81 -22.37 2.21
C GLN A 58 5.29 -23.71 2.69
N ASP A 59 5.48 -23.99 3.97
CA ASP A 59 4.83 -25.07 4.69
C ASP A 59 4.00 -24.49 5.84
N GLU A 60 2.77 -24.89 5.99
CA GLU A 60 1.94 -24.61 7.17
C GLU A 60 1.91 -25.89 8.01
N ILE A 61 2.57 -25.85 9.15
CA ILE A 61 2.76 -26.98 10.05
C ILE A 61 1.77 -26.80 11.22
N SER A 62 0.79 -27.71 11.30
CA SER A 62 -0.23 -27.73 12.33
C SER A 62 0.12 -28.76 13.41
N ILE A 63 0.28 -28.31 14.65
CA ILE A 63 0.72 -29.12 15.78
C ILE A 63 -0.31 -28.99 16.91
N TRP A 64 -0.44 -30.03 17.78
CA TRP A 64 -1.36 -30.03 18.91
C TRP A 64 -2.82 -29.74 18.50
N ASP A 65 -3.32 -30.49 17.54
CA ASP A 65 -4.68 -30.35 17.02
C ASP A 65 -5.00 -28.91 16.53
N GLY A 66 -4.00 -28.25 15.89
CA GLY A 66 -4.14 -26.91 15.38
C GLY A 66 -3.93 -25.78 16.39
N LYS A 67 -3.63 -26.08 17.65
CA LYS A 67 -3.34 -25.08 18.68
C LYS A 67 -2.02 -24.34 18.48
N LEU A 68 -1.06 -24.96 17.79
CA LEU A 68 0.17 -24.32 17.33
C LEU A 68 0.28 -24.47 15.82
N THR A 69 0.35 -23.37 15.13
CA THR A 69 0.65 -23.33 13.69
C THR A 69 1.97 -22.60 13.48
N VAL A 70 2.89 -23.22 12.72
CA VAL A 70 4.17 -22.65 12.33
C VAL A 70 4.24 -22.59 10.81
N VAL A 71 4.56 -21.44 10.25
CA VAL A 71 4.54 -21.22 8.81
C VAL A 71 5.89 -20.69 8.32
N PRO A 72 6.92 -21.57 8.16
CA PRO A 72 8.14 -21.20 7.48
C PRO A 72 7.90 -21.06 5.97
N GLY A 73 8.59 -20.11 5.35
CA GLY A 73 8.55 -19.94 3.91
C GLY A 73 9.76 -19.20 3.39
N VAL A 74 10.02 -19.35 2.10
CA VAL A 74 11.07 -18.63 1.39
C VAL A 74 10.60 -18.29 0.00
N ARG A 75 10.97 -17.09 -0.45
CA ARG A 75 10.74 -16.62 -1.81
C ARG A 75 12.09 -16.27 -2.44
N TYR A 76 12.26 -16.65 -3.70
CA TYR A 76 13.35 -16.27 -4.57
C TYR A 76 12.82 -15.31 -5.62
N ASP A 77 13.48 -14.17 -5.80
CA ASP A 77 13.15 -13.17 -6.81
C ASP A 77 14.38 -12.88 -7.66
N TYR A 78 14.19 -12.86 -8.98
CA TYR A 78 15.12 -12.34 -9.99
C TYR A 78 14.46 -11.15 -10.66
N TRP A 79 15.13 -10.01 -10.60
CA TRP A 79 14.70 -8.77 -11.24
C TRP A 79 15.74 -8.29 -12.24
N ARG A 80 15.28 -7.79 -13.37
CA ARG A 80 16.11 -7.15 -14.39
C ARG A 80 15.37 -6.00 -15.03
N SER A 81 16.03 -4.83 -15.16
CA SER A 81 15.51 -3.68 -15.89
C SER A 81 16.51 -3.16 -16.92
N LYS A 82 16.00 -2.57 -17.98
CA LYS A 82 16.76 -1.84 -18.99
C LYS A 82 15.94 -0.64 -19.43
N GLY A 83 16.56 0.52 -19.52
CA GLY A 83 15.89 1.76 -19.93
C GLY A 83 16.65 2.54 -20.97
N TYR A 84 15.97 3.53 -21.55
CA TYR A 84 16.55 4.50 -22.46
C TYR A 84 15.89 5.86 -22.29
N LEU A 85 16.64 6.88 -22.69
CA LEU A 85 16.21 8.27 -22.80
C LEU A 85 16.46 8.70 -24.22
N GLN A 86 15.45 9.25 -24.91
CA GLN A 86 15.58 9.68 -26.29
C GLN A 86 15.11 11.14 -26.40
N ASP A 87 16.02 12.04 -26.81
CA ASP A 87 15.66 13.39 -27.17
C ASP A 87 15.11 13.39 -28.61
N THR A 88 13.82 13.75 -28.76
CA THR A 88 13.13 13.74 -30.03
C THR A 88 13.04 15.14 -30.68
N ASN A 89 13.81 16.13 -30.20
CA ASN A 89 13.84 17.47 -30.80
C ASN A 89 14.45 17.46 -32.18
N ASP A 90 15.45 16.62 -32.41
CA ASP A 90 15.96 16.35 -33.74
C ASP A 90 15.18 15.17 -34.34
N ARG A 91 14.24 15.47 -35.23
CA ARG A 91 13.44 14.44 -35.93
C ARG A 91 14.27 13.61 -36.91
N VAL A 92 15.45 14.08 -37.29
CA VAL A 92 16.33 13.41 -38.26
C VAL A 92 17.31 12.50 -37.58
N ASN A 93 17.88 12.91 -36.44
CA ASN A 93 18.82 12.11 -35.63
C ASN A 93 18.49 12.25 -34.13
N PRO A 94 17.45 11.56 -33.64
CA PRO A 94 17.13 11.59 -32.23
C PRO A 94 18.30 11.01 -31.42
N ASP A 95 18.89 11.82 -30.56
CA ASP A 95 19.94 11.35 -29.64
C ASP A 95 19.32 10.39 -28.64
N LYS A 96 19.74 9.12 -28.68
CA LYS A 96 19.22 8.07 -27.82
C LYS A 96 20.31 7.60 -26.87
N GLN A 97 20.10 7.83 -25.59
CA GLN A 97 20.93 7.31 -24.52
C GLN A 97 20.30 6.02 -23.97
N ASP A 98 20.95 4.88 -24.22
CA ASP A 98 20.58 3.61 -23.58
C ASP A 98 21.31 3.49 -22.24
N PHE A 99 20.57 3.15 -21.18
CA PHE A 99 21.13 2.85 -19.87
C PHE A 99 21.56 1.38 -19.79
N ALA A 100 22.60 1.10 -19.01
CA ALA A 100 23.01 -0.25 -18.71
C ALA A 100 21.86 -1.03 -18.05
N SER A 101 21.76 -2.33 -18.31
CA SER A 101 20.76 -3.14 -17.62
C SER A 101 21.20 -3.39 -16.18
N ALA A 102 20.29 -3.13 -15.24
CA ALA A 102 20.43 -3.48 -13.85
C ALA A 102 19.73 -4.81 -13.57
N SER A 103 20.30 -5.66 -12.75
CA SER A 103 19.68 -6.92 -12.30
C SER A 103 20.05 -7.21 -10.85
N ASN A 104 19.15 -7.87 -10.15
CA ASN A 104 19.37 -8.30 -8.77
C ASN A 104 18.67 -9.62 -8.51
N VAL A 105 19.16 -10.35 -7.50
CA VAL A 105 18.61 -11.61 -6.99
C VAL A 105 18.38 -11.47 -5.49
N ARG A 106 17.26 -11.94 -5.00
CA ARG A 106 16.97 -11.90 -3.57
C ARG A 106 16.28 -13.17 -3.09
N PHE A 107 16.71 -13.62 -1.91
CA PHE A 107 15.97 -14.56 -1.08
C PHE A 107 15.29 -13.80 0.05
N SER A 108 14.00 -14.04 0.22
CA SER A 108 13.15 -13.40 1.22
C SER A 108 12.52 -14.48 2.09
N PRO A 109 13.14 -14.79 3.25
CA PRO A 109 12.58 -15.75 4.20
C PRO A 109 11.42 -15.13 4.96
N LYS A 110 10.49 -15.98 5.42
CA LYS A 110 9.42 -15.63 6.35
C LYS A 110 9.20 -16.75 7.35
N LEU A 111 8.70 -16.38 8.53
CA LEU A 111 8.29 -17.29 9.58
C LEU A 111 7.08 -16.71 10.30
N GLY A 112 5.95 -17.44 10.25
CA GLY A 112 4.76 -17.13 11.05
C GLY A 112 4.59 -18.15 12.16
N VAL A 113 4.11 -17.70 13.32
CA VAL A 113 3.73 -18.54 14.44
C VAL A 113 2.39 -18.07 14.97
N ARG A 114 1.45 -18.99 15.14
CA ARG A 114 0.16 -18.78 15.77
C ARG A 114 -0.02 -19.79 16.92
N VAL A 115 -0.39 -19.31 18.07
CA VAL A 115 -0.66 -20.12 19.25
C VAL A 115 -2.08 -19.82 19.73
N ASP A 116 -2.93 -20.84 19.76
CA ASP A 116 -4.34 -20.77 20.13
C ASP A 116 -4.63 -21.75 21.27
N PRO A 117 -4.28 -21.42 22.51
CA PRO A 117 -4.43 -22.34 23.62
C PRO A 117 -5.87 -22.47 24.13
N TRP A 118 -6.77 -21.54 23.77
CA TRP A 118 -8.13 -21.46 24.34
C TRP A 118 -9.23 -21.34 23.26
N ASP A 119 -9.07 -22.08 22.17
CA ASP A 119 -10.10 -22.24 21.13
C ASP A 119 -10.65 -20.87 20.62
N ASN A 120 -9.75 -20.01 20.14
CA ASN A 120 -9.98 -18.64 19.68
C ASN A 120 -10.34 -17.60 20.74
N LEU A 121 -10.44 -17.93 22.02
CA LEU A 121 -10.69 -16.91 23.05
C LEU A 121 -9.52 -15.91 23.10
N VAL A 122 -8.29 -16.41 23.11
CA VAL A 122 -7.07 -15.61 23.03
C VAL A 122 -6.07 -16.31 22.11
N VAL A 123 -5.69 -15.61 21.04
CA VAL A 123 -4.71 -16.11 20.05
C VAL A 123 -3.50 -15.22 20.05
N PHE A 124 -2.32 -15.81 20.21
CA PHE A 124 -1.03 -15.12 20.06
C PHE A 124 -0.50 -15.38 18.66
N ARG A 125 0.07 -14.36 18.05
CA ARG A 125 0.71 -14.46 16.73
C ARG A 125 2.00 -13.67 16.69
N SER A 126 2.96 -14.18 15.93
CA SER A 126 4.19 -13.47 15.64
C SER A 126 4.63 -13.80 14.22
N ASN A 127 5.05 -12.78 13.46
CA ASN A 127 5.54 -12.97 12.12
C ASN A 127 6.88 -12.25 11.96
N TYR A 128 7.80 -12.91 11.29
CA TYR A 128 9.01 -12.33 10.77
C TYR A 128 9.04 -12.50 9.25
N GLY A 129 9.42 -11.47 8.53
CA GLY A 129 9.58 -11.56 7.09
C GLY A 129 10.57 -10.55 6.55
N GLU A 130 11.29 -10.97 5.50
CA GLU A 130 12.11 -10.10 4.68
C GLU A 130 11.40 -9.83 3.36
N ALA A 131 11.48 -8.60 2.88
CA ALA A 131 10.91 -8.17 1.62
C ALA A 131 11.94 -7.35 0.82
N PHE A 132 11.73 -7.35 -0.48
CA PHE A 132 12.55 -6.65 -1.45
C PHE A 132 11.61 -5.88 -2.40
N ARG A 133 11.97 -4.63 -2.69
CA ARG A 133 11.27 -3.81 -3.67
C ARG A 133 12.26 -3.31 -4.71
N ALA A 134 12.17 -3.81 -5.95
CA ALA A 134 12.94 -3.28 -7.06
C ALA A 134 12.53 -1.82 -7.35
N PRO A 135 13.47 -0.94 -7.74
CA PRO A 135 13.12 0.37 -8.26
C PRO A 135 12.24 0.24 -9.50
N THR A 136 11.15 0.99 -9.55
CA THR A 136 10.28 0.98 -10.74
C THR A 136 10.98 1.65 -11.94
N LEU A 137 10.51 1.37 -13.15
CA LEU A 137 11.00 2.06 -14.35
C LEU A 137 10.87 3.58 -14.23
N ASN A 138 9.87 4.07 -13.49
CA ASN A 138 9.72 5.50 -13.23
C ASN A 138 10.74 6.04 -12.21
N ASP A 139 11.20 5.22 -11.27
CA ASP A 139 12.25 5.59 -10.33
C ASP A 139 13.60 5.71 -11.04
N LEU A 140 13.91 4.74 -11.88
CA LEU A 140 15.19 4.66 -12.59
C LEU A 140 15.30 5.66 -13.75
N PHE A 141 14.25 5.78 -14.57
CA PHE A 141 14.28 6.49 -15.84
C PHE A 141 13.24 7.61 -15.95
N GLY A 142 12.36 7.73 -14.96
CA GLY A 142 11.32 8.75 -14.90
C GLY A 142 11.90 10.10 -14.49
N GLY A 143 11.47 11.18 -15.13
CA GLY A 143 11.68 12.55 -14.68
C GLY A 143 10.43 13.36 -15.00
N SER A 144 10.12 14.37 -14.20
CA SER A 144 8.95 15.20 -14.39
C SER A 144 9.18 16.59 -13.82
N ILE A 145 8.39 17.55 -14.32
CA ILE A 145 8.29 18.87 -13.71
C ILE A 145 6.87 18.95 -13.13
N ILE A 146 6.79 19.22 -11.85
CA ILE A 146 5.52 19.39 -11.12
C ILE A 146 5.60 20.70 -10.36
N GLY A 147 4.82 21.70 -10.76
CA GLY A 147 4.90 23.05 -10.20
C GLY A 147 6.30 23.62 -10.33
N SER A 148 6.88 24.07 -9.22
CA SER A 148 8.24 24.62 -9.15
C SER A 148 9.34 23.58 -8.93
N SER A 149 9.02 22.28 -8.96
CA SER A 149 9.98 21.20 -8.72
C SER A 149 10.27 20.41 -9.98
N ARG A 150 11.55 20.14 -10.24
CA ARG A 150 12.04 19.24 -11.29
C ARG A 150 12.57 17.96 -10.65
N TYR A 151 11.95 16.84 -10.95
CA TYR A 151 12.37 15.50 -10.52
C TYR A 151 13.28 14.90 -11.59
N LYS A 152 14.50 14.53 -11.21
CA LYS A 152 15.46 13.88 -12.09
C LYS A 152 15.45 12.36 -11.84
N SER A 153 15.66 11.59 -12.90
CA SER A 153 15.84 10.14 -12.85
C SER A 153 17.17 9.75 -12.21
N ASN A 154 17.24 8.55 -11.65
CA ASN A 154 18.48 7.97 -11.15
C ASN A 154 18.55 6.48 -11.55
N PRO A 155 19.31 6.13 -12.60
CA PRO A 155 19.47 4.75 -13.04
C PRO A 155 20.28 3.87 -12.08
N ASP A 156 21.01 4.47 -11.13
CA ASP A 156 21.91 3.78 -10.20
C ASP A 156 21.22 3.38 -8.89
N LEU A 157 19.89 3.51 -8.83
CA LEU A 157 19.13 3.11 -7.65
C LEU A 157 19.26 1.62 -7.38
N LYS A 158 19.53 1.30 -6.12
CA LYS A 158 19.51 -0.06 -5.58
C LYS A 158 18.09 -0.44 -5.15
N PRO A 159 17.76 -1.76 -5.11
CA PRO A 159 16.53 -2.22 -4.51
C PRO A 159 16.46 -1.89 -3.02
N GLU A 160 15.27 -1.54 -2.56
CA GLU A 160 14.98 -1.41 -1.14
C GLU A 160 14.86 -2.79 -0.49
N LEU A 161 15.36 -2.90 0.71
CA LEU A 161 15.27 -4.10 1.53
C LEU A 161 14.52 -3.76 2.81
N SER A 162 13.64 -4.64 3.25
CA SER A 162 12.96 -4.49 4.54
C SER A 162 12.89 -5.80 5.29
N LYS A 163 13.01 -5.71 6.61
CA LYS A 163 12.78 -6.80 7.55
C LYS A 163 11.72 -6.33 8.54
N THR A 164 10.67 -7.09 8.70
CA THR A 164 9.60 -6.77 9.64
C THR A 164 9.42 -7.91 10.62
N TRP A 165 9.32 -7.56 11.88
CA TRP A 165 8.88 -8.45 12.92
C TRP A 165 7.67 -7.85 13.62
N ASP A 166 6.61 -8.62 13.75
CA ASP A 166 5.41 -8.26 14.48
C ASP A 166 5.07 -9.31 15.55
N VAL A 167 4.39 -8.85 16.58
CA VAL A 167 3.81 -9.67 17.64
C VAL A 167 2.41 -9.12 17.90
N GLY A 168 1.42 -9.99 17.92
CA GLY A 168 0.03 -9.63 18.12
C GLY A 168 -0.71 -10.57 19.05
N VAL A 169 -1.80 -10.05 19.58
CA VAL A 169 -2.78 -10.80 20.33
C VAL A 169 -4.17 -10.48 19.82
N ASP A 170 -4.96 -11.52 19.60
CA ASP A 170 -6.38 -11.43 19.24
C ASP A 170 -7.17 -11.98 20.42
N VAL A 171 -8.19 -11.25 20.85
CA VAL A 171 -9.03 -11.62 21.99
C VAL A 171 -10.49 -11.58 21.54
N ASN A 172 -11.17 -12.70 21.63
CA ASN A 172 -12.58 -12.89 21.24
C ASN A 172 -13.41 -13.32 22.46
N PRO A 173 -13.73 -12.40 23.38
CA PRO A 173 -14.43 -12.75 24.63
C PRO A 173 -15.83 -13.32 24.38
N THR A 174 -16.42 -12.99 23.25
CA THR A 174 -17.72 -13.48 22.78
C THR A 174 -17.69 -13.56 21.24
N ASP A 175 -18.63 -14.25 20.63
CA ASP A 175 -18.83 -14.30 19.18
C ASP A 175 -19.15 -12.92 18.55
N ARG A 176 -19.38 -11.91 19.38
CA ARG A 176 -19.76 -10.56 18.97
C ARG A 176 -18.67 -9.53 19.15
N LEU A 177 -17.60 -9.83 19.87
CA LEU A 177 -16.53 -8.89 20.18
C LEU A 177 -15.17 -9.47 19.83
N THR A 178 -14.46 -8.78 18.94
CA THR A 178 -13.08 -9.07 18.56
C THR A 178 -12.20 -7.88 18.87
N LEU A 179 -11.10 -8.11 19.57
CA LEU A 179 -10.07 -7.15 19.91
C LEU A 179 -8.75 -7.65 19.33
N ASN A 180 -8.04 -6.81 18.58
CA ASN A 180 -6.73 -7.16 18.05
C ASN A 180 -5.74 -6.07 18.45
N VAL A 181 -4.56 -6.46 18.91
CA VAL A 181 -3.44 -5.55 19.16
C VAL A 181 -2.18 -6.15 18.54
N THR A 182 -1.46 -5.35 17.76
CA THR A 182 -0.20 -5.76 17.12
C THR A 182 0.85 -4.69 17.32
N GLY A 183 1.99 -5.07 17.87
CA GLY A 183 3.19 -4.25 17.87
C GLY A 183 4.13 -4.74 16.78
N TYR A 184 4.78 -3.82 16.06
CA TYR A 184 5.70 -4.19 14.98
C TYR A 184 6.91 -3.29 14.90
N LYS A 185 7.98 -3.82 14.30
CA LYS A 185 9.16 -3.06 13.94
C LYS A 185 9.66 -3.48 12.57
N THR A 186 9.82 -2.48 11.69
CA THR A 186 10.39 -2.63 10.36
C THR A 186 11.74 -1.93 10.30
N TRP A 187 12.73 -2.63 9.78
CA TRP A 187 14.04 -2.10 9.41
C TRP A 187 14.10 -2.08 7.90
N ALA A 188 14.27 -0.91 7.31
CA ALA A 188 14.46 -0.73 5.88
C ALA A 188 15.87 -0.24 5.58
N GLU A 189 16.47 -0.78 4.54
CA GLU A 189 17.77 -0.37 4.01
C GLU A 189 17.60 0.04 2.55
N ASP A 190 18.47 0.93 2.07
CA ASP A 190 18.42 1.46 0.71
C ASP A 190 17.05 2.07 0.31
N TYR A 191 16.33 2.66 1.28
CA TYR A 191 15.00 3.25 1.05
C TYR A 191 15.05 4.36 0.01
N ILE A 192 14.19 4.30 -1.02
CA ILE A 192 14.20 5.27 -2.13
C ILE A 192 13.37 6.50 -1.76
N ALA A 193 14.02 7.65 -1.69
CA ALA A 193 13.37 8.92 -1.39
C ALA A 193 13.77 10.04 -2.36
N ASN A 194 12.93 11.08 -2.44
CA ASN A 194 13.24 12.30 -3.21
C ASN A 194 14.10 13.23 -2.37
N ILE A 195 15.36 13.40 -2.74
CA ILE A 195 16.32 14.25 -2.03
C ILE A 195 16.44 15.60 -2.75
N PRO A 196 16.24 16.73 -2.04
CA PRO A 196 16.47 18.07 -2.57
C PRO A 196 17.95 18.27 -2.92
N LYS A 197 18.23 18.81 -4.13
CA LYS A 197 19.59 19.09 -4.64
C LYS A 197 19.80 20.57 -4.99
N GLY A 198 19.03 21.48 -4.37
CA GLY A 198 19.12 22.90 -4.64
C GLY A 198 18.25 23.36 -5.80
N LYS A 199 18.65 24.44 -6.48
CA LYS A 199 17.91 25.04 -7.61
C LYS A 199 18.73 25.01 -8.88
N GLU A 200 18.05 24.75 -10.00
CA GLU A 200 18.62 24.77 -11.34
C GLU A 200 17.55 25.27 -12.31
N ASP A 201 17.88 26.25 -13.17
CA ASP A 201 16.95 26.88 -14.13
C ASP A 201 15.63 27.36 -13.50
N GLY A 202 15.65 27.87 -12.26
CA GLY A 202 14.47 28.34 -11.55
C GLY A 202 13.64 27.24 -10.89
N TYR A 203 13.99 25.95 -11.07
CA TYR A 203 13.29 24.82 -10.45
C TYR A 203 14.02 24.30 -9.22
N ASN A 204 13.27 23.87 -8.21
CA ASN A 204 13.80 23.08 -7.10
C ASN A 204 14.09 21.66 -7.60
N ILE A 205 15.36 21.28 -7.60
CA ILE A 205 15.78 19.97 -8.08
C ILE A 205 15.57 18.92 -7.00
N LYS A 206 14.93 17.82 -7.38
CA LYS A 206 14.78 16.63 -6.54
C LYS A 206 15.27 15.40 -7.32
N ILE A 207 16.14 14.62 -6.70
CA ILE A 207 16.67 13.38 -7.27
C ILE A 207 16.29 12.24 -6.35
N LYS A 208 15.86 11.11 -6.91
CA LYS A 208 15.64 9.89 -6.13
C LYS A 208 16.99 9.28 -5.77
N GLU A 209 17.18 9.04 -4.50
CA GLU A 209 18.39 8.40 -3.96
C GLU A 209 17.97 7.34 -2.94
N ASN A 210 18.84 6.35 -2.76
CA ASN A 210 18.67 5.42 -1.65
C ASN A 210 19.09 6.11 -0.35
N ILE A 211 18.19 6.11 0.64
CA ILE A 211 18.50 6.51 2.02
C ILE A 211 18.99 5.25 2.74
N ASP A 212 20.13 5.34 3.39
CA ASP A 212 20.81 4.15 3.91
C ASP A 212 19.94 3.28 4.84
N LYS A 213 19.35 3.86 5.89
CA LYS A 213 18.58 3.10 6.88
C LYS A 213 17.39 3.88 7.42
N VAL A 214 16.28 3.17 7.55
CA VAL A 214 15.04 3.67 8.17
C VAL A 214 14.51 2.62 9.14
N THR A 215 13.95 3.04 10.26
CA THR A 215 13.17 2.15 11.14
C THR A 215 11.76 2.70 11.32
N ILE A 216 10.78 1.79 11.28
CA ILE A 216 9.39 2.11 11.61
C ILE A 216 8.99 1.21 12.77
N THR A 217 8.71 1.79 13.93
CA THR A 217 8.18 1.06 15.08
C THR A 217 6.75 1.52 15.30
N GLY A 218 5.82 0.59 15.43
CA GLY A 218 4.41 0.93 15.56
C GLY A 218 3.61 -0.05 16.40
N ILE A 219 2.43 0.41 16.77
CA ILE A 219 1.38 -0.37 17.40
C ILE A 219 0.06 -0.08 16.69
N GLU A 220 -0.72 -1.12 16.46
CA GLU A 220 -2.05 -1.07 15.88
C GLU A 220 -3.03 -1.79 16.81
N ALA A 221 -4.24 -1.23 16.93
CA ALA A 221 -5.31 -1.83 17.72
C ALA A 221 -6.63 -1.71 16.96
N ASN A 222 -7.41 -2.78 16.93
CA ASN A 222 -8.70 -2.84 16.27
C ASN A 222 -9.73 -3.44 17.22
N ILE A 223 -10.94 -2.87 17.21
CA ILE A 223 -12.10 -3.33 17.96
C ILE A 223 -13.26 -3.47 16.99
N HIS A 224 -13.84 -4.65 16.91
CA HIS A 224 -15.07 -4.91 16.16
C HIS A 224 -16.12 -5.47 17.11
N TYR A 225 -17.29 -4.83 17.12
CA TYR A 225 -18.38 -5.22 18.00
C TYR A 225 -19.70 -5.32 17.23
N GLN A 226 -20.27 -6.51 17.21
CA GLN A 226 -21.62 -6.80 16.71
C GLN A 226 -22.62 -6.57 17.83
N TYR A 227 -23.18 -5.35 17.93
CA TYR A 227 -24.13 -5.02 18.99
C TYR A 227 -25.40 -5.90 18.91
N ASN A 228 -25.97 -6.03 17.71
CA ASN A 228 -27.08 -6.93 17.38
C ASN A 228 -26.98 -7.36 15.90
N GLU A 229 -27.99 -8.03 15.37
CA GLU A 229 -28.02 -8.50 13.98
C GLU A 229 -27.94 -7.37 12.94
N TYR A 230 -28.32 -6.14 13.31
CA TYR A 230 -28.37 -4.99 12.40
C TYR A 230 -27.20 -4.01 12.57
N LEU A 231 -26.58 -3.94 13.73
CA LEU A 231 -25.62 -2.90 14.06
C LEU A 231 -24.24 -3.46 14.38
N LYS A 232 -23.25 -3.08 13.58
CA LYS A 232 -21.82 -3.33 13.76
C LYS A 232 -21.11 -2.03 14.08
N LEU A 233 -20.22 -2.05 15.05
CA LEU A 233 -19.37 -0.94 15.46
C LEU A 233 -17.92 -1.32 15.26
N PHE A 234 -17.07 -0.37 14.91
CA PHE A 234 -15.64 -0.57 14.87
C PHE A 234 -14.87 0.65 15.39
N ALA A 235 -13.71 0.40 15.93
CA ALA A 235 -12.72 1.42 16.26
C ALA A 235 -11.33 0.87 15.94
N GLU A 236 -10.49 1.68 15.31
CA GLU A 236 -9.15 1.32 14.89
C GLU A 236 -8.18 2.43 15.28
N GLY A 237 -6.98 2.07 15.67
CA GLY A 237 -5.95 3.01 16.04
C GLY A 237 -4.58 2.54 15.61
N THR A 238 -3.76 3.46 15.10
CA THR A 238 -2.36 3.23 14.75
C THR A 238 -1.51 4.35 15.34
N ALA A 239 -0.41 3.97 15.99
CA ALA A 239 0.63 4.90 16.37
C ALA A 239 1.96 4.35 15.91
N LEU A 240 2.76 5.16 15.19
CA LEU A 240 4.03 4.73 14.64
C LEU A 240 5.09 5.84 14.74
N ARG A 241 6.35 5.42 14.79
CA ARG A 241 7.53 6.27 14.76
C ARG A 241 8.42 5.86 13.59
N PRO A 242 8.31 6.55 12.44
CA PRO A 242 9.15 6.35 11.28
C PRO A 242 10.38 7.24 11.42
N GLU A 243 11.56 6.65 11.58
CA GLU A 243 12.79 7.38 11.89
C GLU A 243 13.92 7.03 10.91
N ILE A 244 14.61 8.05 10.40
CA ILE A 244 15.81 7.92 9.56
C ILE A 244 16.99 7.58 10.49
N ARG A 245 17.69 6.47 10.21
CA ARG A 245 18.75 5.94 11.08
C ARG A 245 20.16 6.21 10.60
N SER A 246 20.32 6.75 9.39
CA SER A 246 21.64 7.10 8.86
C SER A 246 21.54 8.24 7.84
N GLY A 247 22.70 8.76 7.41
CA GLY A 247 22.80 9.88 6.46
C GLY A 247 22.61 11.25 7.10
N ALA A 248 22.48 12.27 6.26
CA ALA A 248 22.45 13.69 6.68
C ALA A 248 21.23 14.04 7.56
N ASN A 249 20.13 13.27 7.44
CA ASN A 249 18.88 13.49 8.16
C ASN A 249 18.67 12.45 9.28
N GLN A 250 19.74 11.87 9.82
CA GLN A 250 19.66 10.89 10.89
C GLN A 250 18.95 11.46 12.12
N GLY A 251 18.01 10.69 12.68
CA GLY A 251 17.21 11.06 13.83
C GLY A 251 15.89 11.75 13.48
N ASN A 252 15.74 12.21 12.24
CA ASN A 252 14.53 12.87 11.76
C ASN A 252 13.44 11.86 11.35
N HIS A 253 12.22 12.35 11.19
CA HIS A 253 11.08 11.54 10.77
C HIS A 253 11.03 11.35 9.25
N LEU A 254 10.43 10.27 8.80
CA LEU A 254 10.02 10.16 7.40
C LEU A 254 8.88 11.16 7.11
N HIS A 255 8.98 11.82 5.96
CA HIS A 255 7.95 12.75 5.50
C HIS A 255 6.75 11.99 4.88
N ASN A 256 5.59 12.64 4.85
CA ASN A 256 4.34 12.12 4.28
C ASN A 256 3.77 10.87 4.96
N VAL A 257 4.17 10.59 6.18
CA VAL A 257 3.68 9.46 6.97
C VAL A 257 2.99 9.98 8.22
N PRO A 258 1.66 9.78 8.39
CA PRO A 258 0.98 10.16 9.63
C PRO A 258 1.49 9.31 10.79
N THR A 259 1.94 9.95 11.87
CA THR A 259 2.47 9.25 13.05
C THR A 259 1.39 8.65 13.93
N ARG A 260 0.16 9.12 13.80
CA ARG A 260 -1.02 8.60 14.50
C ARG A 260 -2.23 8.66 13.58
N LYS A 261 -3.05 7.63 13.65
CA LYS A 261 -4.35 7.55 12.97
C LYS A 261 -5.35 6.89 13.91
N ALA A 262 -6.57 7.40 13.96
CA ALA A 262 -7.66 6.74 14.65
C ALA A 262 -8.91 6.80 13.77
N SER A 263 -9.61 5.68 13.65
CA SER A 263 -10.87 5.59 12.90
C SER A 263 -11.93 4.98 13.80
N LEU A 264 -13.15 5.48 13.71
CA LEU A 264 -14.31 4.90 14.36
C LEU A 264 -15.49 4.97 13.41
N GLY A 265 -16.39 4.01 13.51
CA GLY A 265 -17.56 4.01 12.66
C GLY A 265 -18.53 2.90 13.00
N PHE A 266 -19.61 2.89 12.24
CA PHE A 266 -20.63 1.87 12.36
C PHE A 266 -21.25 1.52 11.00
N THR A 267 -21.82 0.33 10.95
CA THR A 267 -22.71 -0.12 9.88
C THR A 267 -24.02 -0.58 10.52
N PHE A 268 -25.10 0.11 10.17
CA PHE A 268 -26.46 -0.33 10.44
C PHE A 268 -27.03 -0.92 9.15
N SER A 269 -27.53 -2.15 9.16
CA SER A 269 -28.10 -2.81 7.99
C SER A 269 -29.35 -3.59 8.39
N HIS A 270 -30.51 -3.07 7.98
CA HIS A 270 -31.79 -3.74 8.22
C HIS A 270 -32.36 -4.19 6.86
N PRO A 271 -32.78 -5.45 6.71
CA PRO A 271 -33.19 -6.00 5.41
C PRO A 271 -34.38 -5.24 4.79
N ASP A 272 -35.33 -4.79 5.60
CA ASP A 272 -36.52 -4.08 5.08
C ASP A 272 -36.34 -2.57 4.99
N TRP A 273 -35.37 -1.98 5.70
CA TRP A 273 -35.26 -0.54 5.78
C TRP A 273 -34.16 -0.01 4.86
N PHE A 274 -32.95 0.10 5.39
CA PHE A 274 -31.80 0.65 4.69
C PHE A 274 -30.50 0.14 5.30
N THR A 275 -29.41 0.34 4.57
CA THR A 275 -28.06 0.23 5.09
C THR A 275 -27.47 1.62 5.24
N LEU A 276 -26.99 1.92 6.44
CA LEU A 276 -26.28 3.15 6.78
C LEU A 276 -24.88 2.81 7.25
N GLN A 277 -23.89 3.39 6.61
CA GLN A 277 -22.49 3.32 7.01
C GLN A 277 -22.00 4.73 7.31
N ALA A 278 -21.36 4.92 8.44
CA ALA A 278 -20.72 6.18 8.76
C ALA A 278 -19.38 5.91 9.47
N SER A 279 -18.37 6.69 9.10
CA SER A 279 -17.06 6.63 9.75
C SER A 279 -16.44 8.01 9.88
N ALA A 280 -15.56 8.14 10.85
CA ALA A 280 -14.72 9.31 11.04
C ALA A 280 -13.28 8.86 11.31
N THR A 281 -12.34 9.42 10.55
CA THR A 281 -10.91 9.14 10.66
C THR A 281 -10.18 10.41 11.07
N TRP A 282 -9.50 10.34 12.21
CA TRP A 282 -8.57 11.37 12.62
C TRP A 282 -7.16 11.04 12.13
N LEU A 283 -6.52 12.01 11.50
CA LEU A 283 -5.12 11.95 11.08
C LEU A 283 -4.31 12.89 11.97
N GLY A 284 -3.36 12.33 12.69
CA GLY A 284 -2.42 13.08 13.50
C GLY A 284 -1.35 13.77 12.65
N ARG A 285 -0.23 14.13 13.28
CA ARG A 285 0.85 14.88 12.65
C ARG A 285 1.46 14.13 11.45
N ILE A 286 1.67 14.87 10.34
CA ILE A 286 2.34 14.40 9.12
C ILE A 286 3.48 15.38 8.83
N TRP A 287 4.73 14.92 8.80
CA TRP A 287 5.90 15.72 8.46
C TRP A 287 5.98 15.95 6.95
N GLN A 288 6.27 17.18 6.52
CA GLN A 288 6.29 17.51 5.08
C GLN A 288 7.66 17.30 4.44
N ASP A 289 8.74 17.40 5.20
CA ASP A 289 10.08 17.15 4.72
C ASP A 289 10.90 16.33 5.72
N GLN A 290 12.10 15.91 5.30
CA GLN A 290 13.00 15.09 6.11
C GLN A 290 13.88 15.90 7.06
N THR A 291 13.79 17.21 7.05
CA THR A 291 14.68 18.07 7.84
C THR A 291 14.13 18.37 9.22
N ASP A 292 12.89 18.01 9.49
CA ASP A 292 12.16 18.31 10.73
C ASP A 292 12.25 19.80 11.15
N ASN A 293 12.45 20.70 10.20
CA ASN A 293 12.69 22.13 10.43
C ASN A 293 11.46 22.91 10.94
N GLY A 294 10.55 22.25 11.65
CA GLY A 294 9.42 22.89 12.29
C GLY A 294 8.31 23.40 11.33
N ASP A 295 8.61 23.45 10.05
CA ASP A 295 7.65 23.80 9.00
C ASP A 295 6.81 22.58 8.68
N ILE A 296 6.02 22.32 9.61
CA ILE A 296 4.63 22.01 9.59
C ILE A 296 4.30 20.64 9.01
N ALA A 297 4.17 19.86 9.92
CA ALA A 297 3.25 18.77 9.89
C ALA A 297 1.85 19.26 9.53
N GLU A 298 1.37 18.92 8.38
CA GLU A 298 -0.07 18.82 8.19
C GLU A 298 -0.58 17.70 9.08
N GLY A 299 -1.83 17.77 9.51
CA GLY A 299 -2.42 16.79 10.39
C GLY A 299 -3.39 17.42 11.38
N ASN A 300 -3.81 16.66 12.37
CA ASN A 300 -4.80 17.05 13.38
C ASN A 300 -6.14 17.46 12.77
N PHE A 301 -6.62 16.69 11.80
CA PHE A 301 -7.93 16.90 11.21
C PHE A 301 -8.71 15.59 11.10
N TRP A 302 -10.02 15.72 11.00
CA TRP A 302 -10.95 14.62 10.81
C TRP A 302 -11.39 14.53 9.37
N LEU A 303 -11.55 13.31 8.88
CA LEU A 303 -12.19 12.96 7.62
C LEU A 303 -13.43 12.13 7.94
N GLY A 304 -14.59 12.59 7.49
CA GLY A 304 -15.86 11.88 7.64
C GLY A 304 -16.26 11.22 6.33
N GLU A 305 -16.89 10.07 6.44
CA GLU A 305 -17.52 9.35 5.33
C GLU A 305 -18.90 8.90 5.76
N PHE A 306 -19.83 8.92 4.82
CA PHE A 306 -21.22 8.54 5.03
C PHE A 306 -21.77 7.88 3.78
N LYS A 307 -22.48 6.76 3.94
CA LYS A 307 -23.20 6.10 2.85
C LYS A 307 -24.54 5.59 3.35
N LEU A 308 -25.59 5.97 2.63
CA LEU A 308 -26.95 5.46 2.83
C LEU A 308 -27.40 4.74 1.58
N SER A 309 -27.81 3.49 1.69
CA SER A 309 -28.34 2.71 0.58
C SER A 309 -29.60 1.93 0.98
N LYS A 310 -30.39 1.61 -0.02
CA LYS A 310 -31.55 0.73 0.12
C LYS A 310 -31.58 -0.26 -1.02
N ARG A 311 -31.57 -1.57 -0.69
CA ARG A 311 -31.72 -2.62 -1.68
C ARG A 311 -33.18 -2.97 -1.88
N PHE A 312 -33.59 -3.07 -3.15
CA PHE A 312 -34.88 -3.53 -3.61
C PHE A 312 -34.66 -4.79 -4.43
N ASP A 313 -35.18 -5.92 -3.96
CA ASP A 313 -35.07 -7.20 -4.65
C ASP A 313 -36.34 -7.50 -5.45
N TYR A 314 -36.12 -7.70 -6.77
CA TYR A 314 -37.17 -8.15 -7.72
C TYR A 314 -36.88 -9.61 -8.12
N GLU A 315 -37.83 -10.24 -8.77
CA GLU A 315 -37.68 -11.66 -9.16
C GLU A 315 -36.43 -11.95 -9.99
N ARG A 316 -36.07 -11.06 -10.94
CA ARG A 316 -34.98 -11.27 -11.89
C ARG A 316 -33.80 -10.33 -11.72
N TYR A 317 -33.94 -9.25 -10.95
CA TYR A 317 -32.92 -8.25 -10.73
C TYR A 317 -33.03 -7.63 -9.34
N TRP A 318 -32.04 -6.91 -8.96
CA TRP A 318 -32.07 -6.06 -7.77
C TRP A 318 -31.64 -4.64 -8.13
N LEU A 319 -32.08 -3.67 -7.37
CA LEU A 319 -31.69 -2.26 -7.48
C LEU A 319 -31.28 -1.76 -6.10
N GLU A 320 -30.13 -1.10 -6.03
CA GLU A 320 -29.63 -0.51 -4.79
C GLU A 320 -29.19 0.95 -5.01
N PRO A 321 -30.15 1.90 -4.98
CA PRO A 321 -29.80 3.31 -4.97
C PRO A 321 -29.06 3.65 -3.68
N PHE A 322 -28.07 4.57 -3.78
CA PHE A 322 -27.31 5.04 -2.64
C PHE A 322 -26.98 6.53 -2.77
N ILE A 323 -26.72 7.14 -1.60
CA ILE A 323 -26.13 8.46 -1.44
C ILE A 323 -24.86 8.27 -0.66
N GLU A 324 -23.74 8.81 -1.16
CA GLU A 324 -22.45 8.71 -0.53
C GLU A 324 -21.81 10.08 -0.45
N MET A 325 -21.20 10.38 0.71
CA MET A 325 -20.42 11.57 0.97
C MET A 325 -19.07 11.13 1.50
N GLN A 326 -18.00 11.58 0.86
CA GLN A 326 -16.62 11.30 1.27
C GLN A 326 -15.84 12.59 1.48
N GLY A 327 -14.81 12.54 2.32
CA GLY A 327 -13.90 13.67 2.53
C GLY A 327 -14.52 14.84 3.30
N ILE A 328 -15.55 14.61 4.11
CA ILE A 328 -16.07 15.63 5.05
C ILE A 328 -14.96 15.92 6.05
N THR A 329 -14.41 17.11 6.04
CA THR A 329 -13.24 17.44 6.87
C THR A 329 -13.49 18.64 7.76
N THR A 330 -12.74 18.70 8.86
CA THR A 330 -12.68 19.86 9.76
C THR A 330 -11.69 20.93 9.30
N LYS A 331 -10.98 20.71 8.19
CA LYS A 331 -10.07 21.68 7.56
C LYS A 331 -10.65 22.23 6.27
N ASP A 332 -10.53 23.52 6.07
CA ASP A 332 -10.98 24.19 4.84
C ASP A 332 -10.18 23.80 3.59
N GLU A 333 -8.91 23.47 3.75
CA GLU A 333 -8.04 22.98 2.67
C GLU A 333 -7.10 21.88 3.18
N ILE A 334 -7.06 20.74 2.46
CA ILE A 334 -6.02 19.73 2.62
C ILE A 334 -5.00 19.94 1.50
N ARG A 335 -3.78 20.34 1.85
CA ARG A 335 -2.68 20.49 0.90
C ARG A 335 -1.80 19.25 0.95
N TYR A 336 -1.65 18.58 -0.18
CA TYR A 336 -0.60 17.58 -0.34
C TYR A 336 0.74 18.26 -0.66
N THR A 337 1.82 17.58 -0.35
CA THR A 337 3.20 18.06 -0.59
C THR A 337 3.54 18.40 -2.04
N ASN A 338 2.71 18.00 -2.99
CA ASN A 338 2.84 18.34 -4.41
C ASN A 338 2.10 19.64 -4.81
N GLY A 339 1.48 20.34 -3.85
CA GLY A 339 0.69 21.53 -4.11
C GLY A 339 -0.71 21.27 -4.69
N SER A 340 -1.11 20.00 -4.81
CA SER A 340 -2.46 19.63 -5.25
C SER A 340 -3.46 19.89 -4.12
N ARG A 341 -4.57 20.53 -4.44
CA ARG A 341 -5.71 20.69 -3.54
C ARG A 341 -6.67 19.53 -3.77
N VAL A 342 -7.15 18.91 -2.71
CA VAL A 342 -8.25 17.96 -2.81
C VAL A 342 -9.55 18.74 -2.64
N PRO A 343 -10.45 18.68 -3.61
CA PRO A 343 -11.79 19.24 -3.41
C PRO A 343 -12.48 18.47 -2.28
N ILE A 344 -12.89 19.22 -1.27
CA ILE A 344 -13.71 18.76 -0.18
C ILE A 344 -15.13 18.68 -0.73
N ASN A 345 -15.76 17.55 -0.73
CA ASN A 345 -17.10 17.19 -1.21
C ASN A 345 -17.14 16.55 -2.61
N MET A 346 -17.03 15.23 -2.66
CA MET A 346 -17.58 14.47 -3.79
C MET A 346 -18.93 13.84 -3.37
N PHE A 347 -19.98 14.27 -4.05
CA PHE A 347 -21.24 13.52 -4.07
C PHE A 347 -21.22 12.55 -5.23
N SER A 348 -21.43 11.28 -4.98
CA SER A 348 -21.73 10.34 -6.06
C SER A 348 -23.12 9.75 -5.87
N LEU A 349 -23.94 9.88 -6.90
CA LEU A 349 -25.22 9.21 -7.02
C LEU A 349 -25.05 8.21 -8.18
N VAL A 350 -24.89 6.92 -7.84
CA VAL A 350 -24.82 5.87 -8.88
C VAL A 350 -25.64 4.68 -8.40
N GLY A 351 -26.63 4.28 -9.20
CA GLY A 351 -27.31 3.02 -9.05
C GLY A 351 -27.07 2.14 -10.30
N TRP A 352 -26.60 0.91 -10.10
CA TRP A 352 -26.50 -0.09 -11.17
C TRP A 352 -27.48 -1.23 -10.91
N PRO A 353 -28.24 -1.67 -11.92
CA PRO A 353 -29.05 -2.88 -11.80
C PRO A 353 -28.13 -4.11 -11.82
N GLY A 354 -28.20 -4.94 -10.80
CA GLY A 354 -27.56 -6.25 -10.77
C GLY A 354 -28.48 -7.35 -11.29
N SER A 355 -27.97 -8.33 -11.99
CA SER A 355 -28.73 -9.52 -12.40
C SER A 355 -28.53 -10.65 -11.39
N LYS A 356 -29.62 -11.33 -11.01
CA LYS A 356 -29.53 -12.59 -10.25
C LYS A 356 -29.19 -13.71 -11.21
N ASN A 357 -28.06 -14.40 -11.00
CA ASN A 357 -27.79 -15.64 -11.71
C ASN A 357 -28.76 -16.74 -11.23
N CYS A 358 -29.28 -17.53 -12.14
CA CYS A 358 -30.24 -18.61 -11.87
C CYS A 358 -29.73 -19.72 -10.91
N ASN A 359 -28.49 -19.64 -10.42
CA ASN A 359 -27.86 -20.61 -9.51
C ASN A 359 -27.61 -20.09 -8.10
N GLY A 360 -28.31 -19.07 -7.65
CA GLY A 360 -28.42 -18.74 -6.21
C GLY A 360 -27.21 -18.18 -5.49
N SER A 361 -26.09 -17.87 -6.17
CA SER A 361 -24.94 -17.19 -5.57
C SER A 361 -24.76 -15.79 -6.15
N PRO A 362 -24.68 -14.73 -5.33
CA PRO A 362 -24.39 -13.39 -5.85
C PRO A 362 -22.94 -13.33 -6.34
N SER A 363 -22.75 -13.05 -7.63
CA SER A 363 -21.43 -12.68 -8.14
C SER A 363 -21.17 -11.21 -7.81
N ILE A 364 -20.15 -10.95 -7.01
CA ILE A 364 -19.59 -9.60 -6.79
C ILE A 364 -18.64 -9.32 -7.97
N THR A 365 -18.97 -8.34 -8.77
CA THR A 365 -18.03 -7.70 -9.71
C THR A 365 -17.61 -6.35 -9.15
#